data_f3569d190d64de6c15b240555c76b3c1
#
_entry.id   f3569d190d64de6c15b240555c76b3c1
#
_cell.length_a   1.000
_cell.length_b   1.000
_cell.length_c   1.000
_cell.angle_alpha   90.00
_cell.angle_beta   90.00
_cell.angle_gamma   90.00
#
_symmetry.space_group_name_H-M   'P 1'
#
loop_
_entity.id
_entity.type
_entity.pdbx_description
1 polymer ?
#
loop_
_entity_poly.entity_id
_entity_poly.type
_entity_poly.pdbx_seq_one_letter_code
_entity_poly.pdbx_strand_id
1 'polypeptide(L)'
;GILAMAAALLGAKTIHAVDIDEKAVEVARENIAQNGLSDRVTVNQGNLLDGTPGQADLIIANIIADIIILVLPEVAVKLRQNGRFLASGIIEERLPDVEKAAKENGFTFLDVKRKAGWCAVTMGKED
;
A
#
# COMPACT_ATOMS: atom_id res chain seq x y z
N GLY A 1 4.30 0.78 9.46
CA GLY A 1 3.78 0.10 10.62
C GLY A 1 2.60 0.78 11.28
N ILE A 2 2.74 2.06 11.63
CA ILE A 2 1.68 2.79 12.35
C ILE A 2 0.40 2.90 11.51
N LEU A 3 0.53 3.20 10.22
CA LEU A 3 -0.64 3.30 9.34
C LEU A 3 -1.36 1.97 9.19
N ALA A 4 -0.60 0.88 9.07
CA ALA A 4 -1.17 -0.46 8.96
C ALA A 4 -1.89 -0.86 10.26
N MET A 5 -1.32 -0.53 11.41
CA MET A 5 -1.95 -0.79 12.70
C MET A 5 -3.23 0.04 12.89
N ALA A 6 -3.18 1.32 12.53
CA ALA A 6 -4.34 2.20 12.61
C ALA A 6 -5.49 1.69 11.72
N ALA A 7 -5.18 1.26 10.50
CA ALA A 7 -6.16 0.70 9.58
C ALA A 7 -6.78 -0.59 10.13
N ALA A 8 -5.98 -1.46 10.75
CA ALA A 8 -6.45 -2.68 11.37
C ALA A 8 -7.40 -2.39 12.53
N LEU A 9 -7.05 -1.41 13.37
CA LEU A 9 -7.90 -0.99 14.48
C LEU A 9 -9.21 -0.35 14.01
N LEU A 10 -9.22 0.26 12.82
CA LEU A 10 -10.41 0.86 12.23
C LEU A 10 -11.29 -0.13 11.45
N GLY A 11 -10.93 -1.41 11.45
CA GLY A 11 -11.80 -2.45 10.94
C GLY A 11 -11.40 -3.12 9.63
N ALA A 12 -10.27 -2.76 9.03
CA ALA A 12 -9.77 -3.51 7.88
C ALA A 12 -9.40 -4.92 8.31
N LYS A 13 -9.92 -5.93 7.63
CA LYS A 13 -9.72 -7.33 8.02
C LYS A 13 -8.39 -7.90 7.56
N THR A 14 -7.96 -7.55 6.36
CA THR A 14 -6.72 -8.04 5.78
C THR A 14 -5.95 -6.88 5.18
N ILE A 15 -4.73 -6.67 5.66
CA ILE A 15 -3.86 -5.58 5.26
C ILE A 15 -2.52 -6.15 4.81
N HIS A 16 -2.08 -5.80 3.62
CA HIS A 16 -0.73 -6.08 3.14
C HIS A 16 0.03 -4.77 3.05
N ALA A 17 1.19 -4.70 3.69
CA ALA A 17 2.04 -3.52 3.66
C ALA A 17 3.41 -3.87 3.11
N VAL A 18 3.96 -3.01 2.27
CA VAL A 18 5.32 -3.13 1.75
C VAL A 18 6.07 -1.84 2.01
N ASP A 19 7.35 -1.96 2.34
CA ASP A 19 8.24 -0.83 2.56
C ASP A 19 9.60 -1.16 1.98
N ILE A 20 10.25 -0.18 1.39
CA ILE A 20 11.60 -0.36 0.81
C ILE A 20 12.66 -0.50 1.91
N ASP A 21 12.42 0.07 3.09
CA ASP A 21 13.36 0.09 4.20
C ASP A 21 13.21 -1.17 5.05
N GLU A 22 14.23 -2.02 5.04
CA GLU A 22 14.29 -3.27 5.83
C GLU A 22 14.06 -3.00 7.32
N LYS A 23 14.63 -1.93 7.84
CA LYS A 23 14.50 -1.60 9.26
C LYS A 23 13.08 -1.18 9.61
N ALA A 24 12.42 -0.43 8.73
CA ALA A 24 11.01 -0.07 8.92
C ALA A 24 10.12 -1.32 8.92
N VAL A 25 10.40 -2.28 8.05
CA VAL A 25 9.69 -3.57 8.02
C VAL A 25 9.87 -4.33 9.33
N GLU A 26 11.09 -4.40 9.84
CA GLU A 26 11.40 -5.09 11.09
C GLU A 26 10.66 -4.48 12.28
N VAL A 27 10.71 -3.16 12.42
CA VAL A 27 10.00 -2.43 13.48
C VAL A 27 8.49 -2.61 13.36
N ALA A 28 7.97 -2.53 12.14
CA ALA A 28 6.55 -2.72 11.88
C ALA A 28 6.08 -4.13 12.29
N ARG A 29 6.85 -5.16 11.95
CA ARG A 29 6.54 -6.55 12.34
C ARG A 29 6.51 -6.72 13.86
N GLU A 30 7.47 -6.13 14.56
CA GLU A 30 7.50 -6.17 16.03
C GLU A 30 6.27 -5.50 16.64
N ASN A 31 5.91 -4.31 16.16
CA ASN A 31 4.75 -3.58 16.66
C ASN A 31 3.44 -4.33 16.39
N ILE A 32 3.31 -4.92 15.22
CA ILE A 32 2.15 -5.72 14.84
C ILE A 32 2.01 -6.93 15.76
N ALA A 33 3.09 -7.64 16.02
CA ALA A 33 3.10 -8.79 16.92
C ALA A 33 2.73 -8.38 18.36
N GLN A 34 3.31 -7.27 18.86
CA GLN A 34 3.02 -6.77 20.21
C GLN A 34 1.56 -6.36 20.41
N ASN A 35 0.89 -5.95 19.33
CA ASN A 35 -0.51 -5.53 19.39
C ASN A 35 -1.48 -6.64 18.96
N GLY A 36 -1.01 -7.86 18.76
CA GLY A 36 -1.87 -9.00 18.42
C GLY A 36 -2.51 -8.90 17.05
N LEU A 37 -1.87 -8.21 16.10
CA LEU A 37 -2.42 -7.96 14.76
C LEU A 37 -1.82 -8.82 13.66
N SER A 38 -0.99 -9.82 14.02
CA SER A 38 -0.29 -10.66 13.03
C SER A 38 -1.24 -11.43 12.11
N ASP A 39 -2.46 -11.71 12.54
CA ASP A 39 -3.47 -12.39 11.72
C ASP A 39 -4.04 -11.50 10.62
N ARG A 40 -3.95 -10.19 10.80
CA ARG A 40 -4.63 -9.20 9.96
C ARG A 40 -3.66 -8.40 9.08
N VAL A 41 -2.42 -8.26 9.51
CA VAL A 41 -1.44 -7.41 8.86
C VAL A 41 -0.20 -8.20 8.50
N THR A 42 0.16 -8.17 7.20
CA THR A 42 1.41 -8.73 6.68
C THR A 42 2.28 -7.59 6.18
N VAL A 43 3.56 -7.59 6.57
CA VAL A 43 4.51 -6.56 6.13
C VAL A 43 5.68 -7.22 5.42
N ASN A 44 5.99 -6.78 4.22
CA ASN A 44 7.11 -7.27 3.43
C ASN A 44 8.03 -6.13 3.00
N GLN A 45 9.28 -6.47 2.74
CA GLN A 45 10.27 -5.52 2.24
C GLN A 45 10.20 -5.41 0.72
N GLY A 46 10.47 -4.21 0.22
CA GLY A 46 10.56 -3.93 -1.21
C GLY A 46 9.21 -3.91 -1.90
N ASN A 47 9.12 -4.56 -3.05
CA ASN A 47 7.90 -4.61 -3.85
C ASN A 47 7.19 -5.96 -3.76
N LEU A 48 7.54 -6.77 -2.76
CA LEU A 48 7.11 -8.16 -2.70
C LEU A 48 5.73 -8.31 -2.06
N LEU A 49 4.73 -8.62 -2.89
CA LEU A 49 3.44 -9.13 -2.44
C LEU A 49 3.38 -10.66 -2.50
N ASP A 50 4.46 -11.27 -2.94
CA ASP A 50 4.61 -12.72 -3.01
C ASP A 50 4.46 -13.35 -1.62
N GLY A 51 3.78 -14.48 -1.56
CA GLY A 51 3.56 -15.17 -0.30
C GLY A 51 2.47 -14.57 0.59
N THR A 52 1.84 -13.46 0.17
CA THR A 52 0.67 -12.94 0.88
C THR A 52 -0.55 -13.77 0.51
N PRO A 53 -1.27 -14.33 1.48
CA PRO A 53 -2.42 -15.17 1.18
C PRO A 53 -3.65 -14.35 0.81
N GLY A 54 -4.35 -14.77 -0.24
CA GLY A 54 -5.66 -14.23 -0.61
C GLY A 54 -5.65 -12.77 -1.03
N GLN A 55 -6.83 -12.17 -0.97
CA GLN A 55 -7.03 -10.76 -1.31
C GLN A 55 -7.08 -9.89 -0.06
N ALA A 56 -6.57 -8.68 -0.17
CA ALA A 56 -6.52 -7.71 0.92
C ALA A 56 -7.63 -6.67 0.80
N ASP A 57 -8.09 -6.17 1.92
CA ASP A 57 -8.97 -5.01 2.00
C ASP A 57 -8.17 -3.71 1.81
N LEU A 58 -6.92 -3.71 2.22
CA LEU A 58 -6.04 -2.55 2.15
C LEU A 58 -4.62 -3.02 1.83
N ILE A 59 -4.01 -2.37 0.86
CA ILE A 59 -2.59 -2.53 0.54
C ILE A 59 -1.92 -1.17 0.75
N ILE A 60 -0.85 -1.15 1.53
CA ILE A 60 -0.07 0.04 1.82
C ILE A 60 1.33 -0.16 1.27
N ALA A 61 1.81 0.77 0.47
CA ALA A 61 3.15 0.72 -0.10
C ALA A 61 3.89 2.03 0.16
N ASN A 62 5.04 1.94 0.80
CA ASN A 62 5.97 3.05 0.96
C ASN A 62 7.21 2.75 0.11
N ILE A 63 7.10 3.01 -1.18
CA ILE A 63 8.10 2.69 -2.20
C ILE A 63 8.16 3.81 -3.22
N ILE A 64 9.23 3.84 -4.03
CA ILE A 64 9.39 4.89 -5.04
C ILE A 64 8.41 4.70 -6.21
N ALA A 65 8.16 5.78 -6.95
CA ALA A 65 7.19 5.82 -8.04
C ALA A 65 7.38 4.72 -9.08
N ASP A 66 8.61 4.45 -9.50
CA ASP A 66 8.91 3.42 -10.49
C ASP A 66 8.44 2.03 -10.03
N ILE A 67 8.63 1.73 -8.74
CA ILE A 67 8.22 0.45 -8.18
C ILE A 67 6.70 0.39 -8.02
N ILE A 68 6.07 1.50 -7.64
CA ILE A 68 4.61 1.56 -7.58
C ILE A 68 4.01 1.22 -8.95
N ILE A 69 4.52 1.84 -10.02
CA ILE A 69 4.07 1.58 -11.39
C ILE A 69 4.25 0.10 -11.75
N LEU A 70 5.39 -0.46 -11.37
CA LEU A 70 5.70 -1.86 -11.65
C LEU A 70 4.76 -2.84 -10.95
N VAL A 71 4.34 -2.55 -9.72
CA VAL A 71 3.52 -3.47 -8.91
C VAL A 71 2.02 -3.27 -9.09
N LEU A 72 1.57 -2.22 -9.75
CA LEU A 72 0.14 -1.94 -9.92
C LEU A 72 -0.66 -3.12 -10.49
N PRO A 73 -0.19 -3.87 -11.50
CA PRO A 73 -0.92 -5.04 -11.98
C PRO A 73 -1.12 -6.10 -10.90
N GLU A 74 -0.12 -6.32 -10.07
CA GLU A 74 -0.19 -7.27 -8.96
C GLU A 74 -1.13 -6.78 -7.87
N VAL A 75 -1.08 -5.48 -7.55
CA VAL A 75 -2.02 -4.86 -6.61
C VAL A 75 -3.47 -5.03 -7.08
N ALA A 76 -3.70 -4.87 -8.38
CA ALA A 76 -5.03 -5.04 -8.96
C ALA A 76 -5.59 -6.45 -8.72
N VAL A 77 -4.72 -7.47 -8.76
CA VAL A 77 -5.11 -8.86 -8.49
C VAL A 77 -5.31 -9.11 -7.00
N LYS A 78 -4.44 -8.57 -6.16
CA LYS A 78 -4.42 -8.84 -4.71
C LYS A 78 -5.41 -8.01 -3.90
N LEU A 79 -5.95 -6.94 -4.46
CA LEU A 79 -6.87 -6.04 -3.77
C LEU A 79 -8.31 -6.44 -4.04
N ARG A 80 -9.13 -6.51 -2.99
CA ARG A 80 -10.57 -6.75 -3.15
C ARG A 80 -11.22 -5.59 -3.88
N GLN A 81 -12.38 -5.84 -4.49
CA GLN A 81 -13.10 -4.84 -5.30
C GLN A 81 -13.36 -3.53 -4.55
N ASN A 82 -13.72 -3.61 -3.29
CA ASN A 82 -13.97 -2.42 -2.46
C ASN A 82 -12.74 -2.02 -1.64
N GLY A 83 -11.59 -2.61 -1.94
CA GLY A 83 -10.36 -2.34 -1.23
C GLY A 83 -9.74 -0.99 -1.60
N ARG A 84 -8.71 -0.63 -0.86
CA ARG A 84 -7.95 0.60 -1.07
C ARG A 84 -6.46 0.30 -1.18
N PHE A 85 -5.81 1.03 -2.07
CA PHE A 85 -4.35 1.01 -2.20
C PHE A 85 -3.82 2.38 -1.79
N LEU A 86 -3.02 2.42 -0.74
CA LEU A 86 -2.38 3.64 -0.24
C LEU A 86 -0.91 3.59 -0.61
N ALA A 87 -0.50 4.43 -1.56
CA ALA A 87 0.88 4.51 -2.02
C ALA A 87 1.51 5.81 -1.53
N SER A 88 2.68 5.73 -0.92
CA SER A 88 3.45 6.89 -0.45
C SER A 88 4.91 6.77 -0.88
N GLY A 89 5.66 7.86 -0.69
CA GLY A 89 7.04 7.91 -1.17
C GLY A 89 7.17 8.39 -2.61
N ILE A 90 6.11 8.99 -3.16
CA ILE A 90 6.07 9.50 -4.53
C ILE A 90 6.57 10.94 -4.54
N ILE A 91 7.64 11.23 -5.30
CA ILE A 91 8.01 12.62 -5.53
C ILE A 91 6.96 13.28 -6.42
N GLU A 92 6.65 14.55 -6.16
CA GLU A 92 5.54 15.24 -6.81
C GLU A 92 5.65 15.24 -8.34
N GLU A 93 6.85 15.33 -8.88
CA GLU A 93 7.11 15.33 -10.33
C GLU A 93 6.69 14.02 -11.00
N ARG A 94 6.62 12.91 -10.26
CA ARG A 94 6.24 11.61 -10.79
C ARG A 94 4.77 11.28 -10.60
N LEU A 95 4.02 12.16 -9.94
CA LEU A 95 2.59 11.91 -9.68
C LEU A 95 1.78 11.66 -10.95
N PRO A 96 1.95 12.43 -12.04
CA PRO A 96 1.23 12.18 -13.29
C PRO A 96 1.49 10.80 -13.88
N ASP A 97 2.72 10.30 -13.77
CA ASP A 97 3.10 8.98 -14.27
C ASP A 97 2.40 7.87 -13.49
N VAL A 98 2.34 8.03 -12.16
CA VAL A 98 1.64 7.09 -11.29
C VAL A 98 0.14 7.10 -11.58
N GLU A 99 -0.46 8.27 -11.78
CA GLU A 99 -1.87 8.38 -12.11
C GLU A 99 -2.22 7.68 -13.42
N LYS A 100 -1.38 7.87 -14.44
CA LYS A 100 -1.56 7.22 -15.73
C LYS A 100 -1.54 5.69 -15.59
N ALA A 101 -0.52 5.18 -14.90
CA ALA A 101 -0.39 3.74 -14.67
C ALA A 101 -1.56 3.19 -13.84
N ALA A 102 -2.02 3.95 -12.85
CA ALA A 102 -3.17 3.56 -12.03
C ALA A 102 -4.42 3.39 -12.89
N LYS A 103 -4.72 4.35 -13.76
CA LYS A 103 -5.86 4.27 -14.67
C LYS A 103 -5.76 3.09 -15.63
N GLU A 104 -4.58 2.82 -16.15
CA GLU A 104 -4.32 1.68 -17.05
C GLU A 104 -4.58 0.33 -16.35
N ASN A 105 -4.52 0.30 -15.03
CA ASN A 105 -4.75 -0.90 -14.22
C ASN A 105 -6.11 -0.91 -13.52
N GLY A 106 -7.01 -0.02 -13.91
CA GLY A 106 -8.37 0.00 -13.38
C GLY A 106 -8.53 0.68 -12.02
N PHE A 107 -7.60 1.56 -11.67
CA PHE A 107 -7.68 2.35 -10.43
C PHE A 107 -8.06 3.79 -10.71
N THR A 108 -8.70 4.41 -9.71
CA THR A 108 -8.94 5.84 -9.70
C THR A 108 -8.36 6.45 -8.43
N PHE A 109 -7.83 7.66 -8.54
CA PHE A 109 -7.32 8.41 -7.39
C PHE A 109 -8.50 8.93 -6.58
N LEU A 110 -8.54 8.59 -5.30
CA LEU A 110 -9.59 9.03 -4.38
C LEU A 110 -9.13 10.21 -3.53
N ASP A 111 -7.86 10.26 -3.18
CA ASP A 111 -7.28 11.32 -2.37
C ASP A 111 -5.80 11.44 -2.67
N VAL A 112 -5.28 12.65 -2.66
CA VAL A 112 -3.86 12.94 -2.82
C VAL A 112 -3.44 13.93 -1.75
N LYS A 113 -2.43 13.55 -0.96
CA LYS A 113 -1.84 14.41 0.06
C LYS A 113 -0.42 14.77 -0.34
N ARG A 114 -0.09 16.05 -0.27
CA ARG A 114 1.22 16.57 -0.62
C ARG A 114 1.87 17.19 0.60
N LYS A 115 3.15 16.92 0.78
CA LYS A 115 3.94 17.52 1.87
C LYS A 115 5.41 17.58 1.46
N ALA A 116 5.97 18.79 1.42
CA ALA A 116 7.40 19.03 1.16
C ALA A 116 7.92 18.31 -0.10
N GLY A 117 7.12 18.32 -1.19
CA GLY A 117 7.52 17.72 -2.47
C GLY A 117 7.25 16.22 -2.56
N TRP A 118 6.66 15.60 -1.54
CA TRP A 118 6.27 14.20 -1.53
C TRP A 118 4.76 14.03 -1.52
N CYS A 119 4.30 12.95 -2.12
CA CYS A 119 2.88 12.66 -2.24
C CYS A 119 2.53 11.30 -1.64
N ALA A 120 1.34 11.24 -1.06
CA ALA A 120 0.68 9.99 -0.70
C ALA A 120 -0.68 9.95 -1.41
N VAL A 121 -1.01 8.83 -2.02
CA VAL A 121 -2.21 8.69 -2.84
C VAL A 121 -3.03 7.52 -2.34
N THR A 122 -4.33 7.73 -2.17
CA THR A 122 -5.28 6.66 -1.93
C THR A 122 -6.01 6.36 -3.23
N MET A 123 -5.99 5.10 -3.64
CA MET A 123 -6.63 4.62 -4.86
C MET A 123 -7.69 3.58 -4.54
N GLY A 124 -8.71 3.53 -5.39
CA GLY A 124 -9.70 2.46 -5.37
C GLY A 124 -9.87 1.88 -6.76
N LYS A 125 -10.37 0.66 -6.84
CA LYS A 125 -10.67 0.04 -8.14
C LYS A 125 -11.91 0.70 -8.75
N GLU A 126 -11.87 0.94 -10.04
CA GLU A 126 -13.04 1.35 -10.81
C GLU A 126 -13.97 0.15 -10.98
N ASP A 127 -15.25 0.42 -10.95
CA ASP A 127 -16.29 -0.58 -11.21
C ASP A 127 -16.33 -1.00 -12.69
#